data_2dc8aef48bf9ec836e3c0bb15fc5f8d9
#
_entry.id   2dc8aef48bf9ec836e3c0bb15fc5f8d9
#
_cell.length_a   1.000
_cell.length_b   1.000
_cell.length_c   1.000
_cell.angle_alpha   90.00
_cell.angle_beta   90.00
_cell.angle_gamma   90.00
#
_symmetry.space_group_name_H-M   'P 1'
#
loop_
_entity.id
_entity.type
_entity.pdbx_description
1 polymer ?
#
loop_
_entity_poly.entity_id
_entity_poly.type
_entity_poly.pdbx_seq_one_letter_code
_entity_poly.pdbx_strand_id
1 'polypeptide(L)'
;TKKKALMQQQLGGFFRTELTKAFGPEPEPATLPIDRAYLKTANLSAVAFTECTVTDFHEGEHKGRRFSAANVELRRTVEEKSGPDNDNWMTRTETLFRGIVVRCKDICDPALDIALNDMFQERKKDDITDPAAFRKYFAAHTADGREVNDLVTPQLRDLVQKLEASSGSAKLCGLILRDGDLTLALNTRYVFAGIPEELDLRDIDGIRKWFTASLTGMGNLLDLITESPALTGAAE
;
A
#
# COMPACT_ATOMS: atom_id res chain seq x y z
N THR A 1 -15.22 -16.30 2.06
CA THR A 1 -16.16 -17.44 2.26
C THR A 1 -16.38 -17.68 3.75
N LYS A 2 -17.52 -18.32 4.14
CA LYS A 2 -17.83 -18.68 5.54
C LYS A 2 -16.71 -19.48 6.23
N LYS A 3 -16.04 -20.38 5.49
CA LYS A 3 -14.92 -21.19 6.00
C LYS A 3 -13.72 -20.32 6.37
N LYS A 4 -13.37 -19.32 5.55
CA LYS A 4 -12.27 -18.40 5.82
C LYS A 4 -12.53 -17.57 7.09
N ALA A 5 -13.74 -17.04 7.23
CA ALA A 5 -14.14 -16.29 8.43
C ALA A 5 -14.05 -17.13 9.70
N LEU A 6 -14.51 -18.40 9.65
CA LEU A 6 -14.41 -19.33 10.77
C LEU A 6 -12.94 -19.61 11.14
N MET A 7 -12.08 -19.83 10.15
CA MET A 7 -10.65 -20.06 10.36
C MET A 7 -9.96 -18.83 10.94
N GLN A 8 -10.26 -17.64 10.43
CA GLN A 8 -9.76 -16.38 11.00
C GLN A 8 -10.19 -16.20 12.46
N GLN A 9 -11.42 -16.58 12.80
CA GLN A 9 -11.89 -16.57 14.18
C GLN A 9 -11.13 -17.56 15.05
N GLN A 10 -10.88 -18.79 14.58
CA GLN A 10 -10.14 -19.82 15.33
C GLN A 10 -8.66 -19.47 15.51
N LEU A 11 -8.02 -18.86 14.52
CA LEU A 11 -6.63 -18.44 14.56
C LEU A 11 -6.43 -17.01 15.07
N GLY A 12 -7.51 -16.27 15.36
CA GLY A 12 -7.44 -14.87 15.75
C GLY A 12 -6.57 -14.60 16.97
N GLY A 13 -6.57 -15.50 17.94
CA GLY A 13 -5.69 -15.41 19.11
C GLY A 13 -4.21 -15.54 18.72
N PHE A 14 -3.87 -16.47 17.83
CA PHE A 14 -2.52 -16.62 17.32
C PHE A 14 -2.10 -15.39 16.52
N PHE A 15 -2.92 -14.92 15.58
CA PHE A 15 -2.60 -13.74 14.75
C PHE A 15 -2.36 -12.51 15.60
N ARG A 16 -3.24 -12.22 16.55
CA ARG A 16 -3.07 -11.09 17.49
C ARG A 16 -1.78 -11.21 18.29
N THR A 17 -1.45 -12.38 18.80
CA THR A 17 -0.23 -12.61 19.56
C THR A 17 1.01 -12.34 18.71
N GLU A 18 1.06 -12.85 17.49
CA GLU A 18 2.21 -12.65 16.60
C GLU A 18 2.33 -11.20 16.13
N LEU A 19 1.22 -10.51 15.82
CA LEU A 19 1.21 -9.07 15.52
C LEU A 19 1.74 -8.25 16.70
N THR A 20 1.25 -8.51 17.91
CA THR A 20 1.71 -7.82 19.12
C THR A 20 3.19 -8.05 19.40
N LYS A 21 3.70 -9.25 19.15
CA LYS A 21 5.13 -9.54 19.28
C LYS A 21 5.97 -8.79 18.24
N ALA A 22 5.49 -8.71 17.01
CA ALA A 22 6.22 -8.09 15.90
C ALA A 22 6.20 -6.57 15.98
N PHE A 23 5.05 -5.96 16.34
CA PHE A 23 4.78 -4.53 16.14
C PHE A 23 4.17 -3.84 17.37
N GLY A 24 4.12 -4.51 18.51
CA GLY A 24 3.50 -3.96 19.71
C GLY A 24 1.97 -4.06 19.72
N PRO A 25 1.33 -3.66 20.83
CA PRO A 25 -0.11 -3.66 20.96
C PRO A 25 -0.75 -2.55 20.10
N GLU A 26 -1.91 -2.84 19.52
CA GLU A 26 -2.70 -1.83 18.84
C GLU A 26 -3.20 -0.75 19.81
N PRO A 27 -3.11 0.53 19.44
CA PRO A 27 -3.71 1.60 20.23
C PRO A 27 -5.25 1.58 20.11
N GLU A 28 -5.93 1.86 21.20
CA GLU A 28 -7.39 2.02 21.23
C GLU A 28 -7.75 3.43 21.76
N PRO A 29 -8.36 4.29 20.95
CA PRO A 29 -8.74 4.09 19.52
C PRO A 29 -7.54 4.16 18.59
N ALA A 30 -7.71 3.64 17.36
CA ALA A 30 -6.72 3.75 16.29
C ALA A 30 -6.43 5.24 15.99
N THR A 31 -5.15 5.57 15.84
CA THR A 31 -4.69 6.95 15.65
C THR A 31 -4.19 7.22 14.23
N LEU A 32 -3.94 6.16 13.46
CA LEU A 32 -3.55 6.19 12.05
C LEU A 32 -4.52 5.36 11.19
N PRO A 33 -5.82 5.69 11.15
CA PRO A 33 -6.79 4.86 10.45
C PRO A 33 -6.52 4.82 8.95
N ILE A 34 -6.74 3.64 8.35
CA ILE A 34 -6.81 3.43 6.91
C ILE A 34 -8.27 3.09 6.61
N ASP A 35 -9.08 4.10 6.43
CA ASP A 35 -10.50 3.97 6.13
C ASP A 35 -10.84 4.62 4.77
N ARG A 36 -12.11 4.53 4.39
CA ARG A 36 -12.60 5.12 3.14
C ARG A 36 -12.37 6.63 3.05
N ALA A 37 -12.53 7.34 4.17
CA ALA A 37 -12.36 8.80 4.20
C ALA A 37 -10.89 9.15 3.98
N TYR A 38 -9.99 8.48 4.68
CA TYR A 38 -8.54 8.62 4.51
C TYR A 38 -8.11 8.30 3.07
N LEU A 39 -8.53 7.16 2.51
CA LEU A 39 -8.16 6.74 1.17
C LEU A 39 -8.63 7.69 0.07
N LYS A 40 -9.78 8.35 0.26
CA LYS A 40 -10.23 9.42 -0.64
C LYS A 40 -9.34 10.66 -0.57
N THR A 41 -8.94 11.07 0.63
CA THR A 41 -8.08 12.25 0.84
C THR A 41 -6.65 11.97 0.37
N ALA A 42 -6.15 10.79 0.62
CA ALA A 42 -4.81 10.38 0.19
C ALA A 42 -4.66 10.32 -1.34
N ASN A 43 -5.78 10.15 -2.07
CA ASN A 43 -5.80 10.12 -3.54
C ASN A 43 -4.78 9.13 -4.13
N LEU A 44 -4.71 7.93 -3.57
CA LEU A 44 -3.79 6.87 -3.99
C LEU A 44 -4.07 6.33 -5.38
N SER A 45 -5.27 6.57 -5.90
CA SER A 45 -5.70 6.20 -7.25
C SER A 45 -6.00 7.45 -8.06
N ALA A 46 -5.44 7.55 -9.27
CA ALA A 46 -5.75 8.64 -10.21
C ALA A 46 -7.24 8.68 -10.62
N VAL A 47 -8.00 7.63 -10.29
CA VAL A 47 -9.43 7.49 -10.62
C VAL A 47 -10.24 7.36 -9.34
N ALA A 48 -11.36 8.09 -9.27
CA ALA A 48 -12.29 8.00 -8.15
C ALA A 48 -12.90 6.59 -8.04
N PHE A 49 -12.90 6.03 -6.84
CA PHE A 49 -13.53 4.75 -6.55
C PHE A 49 -14.94 4.92 -5.98
N THR A 50 -15.83 3.97 -6.27
CA THR A 50 -17.20 3.92 -5.74
C THR A 50 -17.32 3.00 -4.53
N GLU A 51 -16.52 1.93 -4.51
CA GLU A 51 -16.48 0.92 -3.45
C GLU A 51 -15.09 0.82 -2.84
N CYS A 52 -15.04 0.59 -1.54
CA CYS A 52 -13.80 0.42 -0.78
C CYS A 52 -13.99 -0.68 0.26
N THR A 53 -13.12 -1.68 0.23
CA THR A 53 -13.04 -2.73 1.24
C THR A 53 -11.68 -2.63 1.91
N VAL A 54 -11.68 -2.56 3.25
CA VAL A 54 -10.48 -2.58 4.08
C VAL A 54 -10.56 -3.77 5.03
N THR A 55 -9.55 -4.60 5.04
CA THR A 55 -9.47 -5.79 5.91
C THR A 55 -8.10 -5.90 6.56
N ASP A 56 -8.05 -6.69 7.62
CA ASP A 56 -6.80 -7.06 8.32
C ASP A 56 -5.97 -5.81 8.71
N PHE A 57 -6.67 -4.76 9.17
CA PHE A 57 -6.03 -3.54 9.67
C PHE A 57 -5.21 -3.84 10.92
N HIS A 58 -4.04 -3.25 11.00
CA HIS A 58 -3.21 -3.24 12.20
C HIS A 58 -2.47 -1.91 12.31
N GLU A 59 -2.46 -1.33 13.50
CA GLU A 59 -1.62 -0.20 13.87
C GLU A 59 -0.60 -0.66 14.91
N GLY A 60 0.66 -0.28 14.73
CA GLY A 60 1.74 -0.69 15.63
C GLY A 60 2.95 0.22 15.52
N GLU A 61 4.06 -0.26 16.06
CA GLU A 61 5.34 0.42 16.07
C GLU A 61 6.46 -0.48 15.54
N HIS A 62 7.35 0.08 14.73
CA HIS A 62 8.56 -0.58 14.25
C HIS A 62 9.76 0.35 14.42
N LYS A 63 10.77 -0.09 15.18
CA LYS A 63 11.99 0.70 15.50
C LYS A 63 11.68 2.12 15.97
N GLY A 64 10.68 2.28 16.85
CA GLY A 64 10.27 3.57 17.40
C GLY A 64 9.45 4.45 16.45
N ARG A 65 9.03 3.93 15.28
CA ARG A 65 8.19 4.62 14.32
C ARG A 65 6.82 4.00 14.25
N ARG A 66 5.79 4.83 14.38
CA ARG A 66 4.41 4.39 14.32
C ARG A 66 3.98 4.18 12.86
N PHE A 67 3.28 3.09 12.63
CA PHE A 67 2.70 2.78 11.33
C PHE A 67 1.32 2.14 11.47
N SER A 68 0.58 2.15 10.38
CA SER A 68 -0.57 1.27 10.18
C SER A 68 -0.49 0.61 8.81
N ALA A 69 -1.07 -0.58 8.70
CA ALA A 69 -1.16 -1.33 7.46
C ALA A 69 -2.53 -2.01 7.35
N ALA A 70 -3.02 -2.14 6.11
CA ALA A 70 -4.27 -2.84 5.82
C ALA A 70 -4.28 -3.41 4.40
N ASN A 71 -5.04 -4.48 4.20
CA ASN A 71 -5.39 -4.92 2.85
C ASN A 71 -6.56 -4.08 2.35
N VAL A 72 -6.40 -3.51 1.16
CA VAL A 72 -7.37 -2.58 0.57
C VAL A 72 -7.74 -3.04 -0.82
N GLU A 73 -9.04 -3.03 -1.12
CA GLU A 73 -9.55 -3.17 -2.47
C GLU A 73 -10.42 -1.96 -2.82
N LEU A 74 -10.07 -1.28 -3.91
CA LEU A 74 -10.81 -0.16 -4.46
C LEU A 74 -11.44 -0.57 -5.78
N ARG A 75 -12.73 -0.33 -5.94
CA ARG A 75 -13.50 -0.64 -7.15
C ARG A 75 -14.24 0.58 -7.65
N ARG A 76 -14.49 0.60 -8.94
CA ARG A 76 -15.32 1.59 -9.61
C ARG A 76 -16.43 0.89 -10.38
N THR A 77 -17.63 1.39 -10.20
CA THR A 77 -18.79 1.00 -11.04
C THR A 77 -18.89 1.96 -12.21
N VAL A 78 -18.89 1.43 -13.42
CA VAL A 78 -19.01 2.17 -14.68
C VAL A 78 -20.28 1.71 -15.37
N GLU A 79 -21.07 2.65 -15.87
CA GLU A 79 -22.22 2.37 -16.73
C GLU A 79 -21.80 2.56 -18.18
N GLU A 80 -21.93 1.52 -18.99
CA GLU A 80 -21.58 1.53 -20.41
C GLU A 80 -22.80 1.16 -21.25
N LYS A 81 -22.97 1.82 -22.40
CA LYS A 81 -23.98 1.37 -23.39
C LYS A 81 -23.55 0.06 -24.02
N SER A 82 -24.47 -0.88 -24.14
CA SER A 82 -24.25 -2.24 -24.68
C SER A 82 -23.90 -2.27 -26.18
N GLY A 83 -23.82 -1.11 -26.85
CA GLY A 83 -23.48 -0.94 -28.28
C GLY A 83 -24.02 0.37 -28.83
N PRO A 84 -23.55 0.81 -30.01
CA PRO A 84 -23.93 2.10 -30.60
C PRO A 84 -25.45 2.19 -30.91
N ASP A 85 -26.12 1.08 -31.17
CA ASP A 85 -27.54 1.03 -31.54
C ASP A 85 -28.43 0.46 -30.43
N ASN A 86 -27.91 0.26 -29.23
CA ASN A 86 -28.66 -0.37 -28.15
C ASN A 86 -28.75 0.59 -26.94
N ASP A 87 -29.97 0.95 -26.56
CA ASP A 87 -30.25 1.81 -25.40
C ASP A 87 -30.14 1.07 -24.04
N ASN A 88 -29.74 -0.21 -24.04
CA ASN A 88 -29.50 -0.94 -22.81
C ASN A 88 -28.14 -0.52 -22.17
N TRP A 89 -28.21 -0.04 -20.96
CA TRP A 89 -27.05 0.23 -20.11
C TRP A 89 -26.62 -1.02 -19.37
N MET A 90 -25.33 -1.32 -19.42
CA MET A 90 -24.72 -2.38 -18.63
C MET A 90 -23.83 -1.77 -17.54
N THR A 91 -23.98 -2.29 -16.35
CA THR A 91 -23.13 -1.90 -15.22
C THR A 91 -21.95 -2.85 -15.13
N ARG A 92 -20.76 -2.32 -15.18
CA ARG A 92 -19.50 -3.06 -15.01
C ARG A 92 -18.75 -2.56 -13.79
N THR A 93 -18.28 -3.49 -12.96
CA THR A 93 -17.41 -3.16 -11.82
C THR A 93 -15.96 -3.47 -12.19
N GLU A 94 -15.10 -2.49 -12.05
CA GLU A 94 -13.65 -2.59 -12.28
C GLU A 94 -12.90 -2.50 -10.97
N THR A 95 -11.90 -3.37 -10.78
CA THR A 95 -10.95 -3.25 -9.68
C THR A 95 -9.87 -2.25 -10.07
N LEU A 96 -9.79 -1.13 -9.35
CA LEU A 96 -8.79 -0.08 -9.55
C LEU A 96 -7.50 -0.39 -8.81
N PHE A 97 -7.61 -0.94 -7.60
CA PHE A 97 -6.49 -1.29 -6.75
C PHE A 97 -6.86 -2.50 -5.90
N ARG A 98 -5.93 -3.42 -5.74
CA ARG A 98 -6.01 -4.51 -4.77
C ARG A 98 -4.61 -4.76 -4.21
N GLY A 99 -4.45 -4.56 -2.90
CA GLY A 99 -3.12 -4.70 -2.33
C GLY A 99 -3.03 -4.23 -0.90
N ILE A 100 -1.82 -3.83 -0.50
CA ILE A 100 -1.52 -3.36 0.85
C ILE A 100 -1.34 -1.85 0.81
N VAL A 101 -1.97 -1.16 1.75
CA VAL A 101 -1.68 0.24 2.06
C VAL A 101 -0.95 0.29 3.40
N VAL A 102 0.16 1.01 3.43
CA VAL A 102 0.97 1.26 4.64
C VAL A 102 1.02 2.76 4.86
N ARG A 103 0.80 3.19 6.09
CA ARG A 103 0.94 4.58 6.52
C ARG A 103 1.96 4.65 7.65
N CYS A 104 3.00 5.47 7.50
CA CYS A 104 4.02 5.71 8.53
C CYS A 104 3.96 7.16 8.96
N LYS A 105 3.99 7.41 10.28
CA LYS A 105 3.90 8.74 10.86
C LYS A 105 5.29 9.30 11.19
N ASP A 106 5.46 10.61 10.98
CA ASP A 106 6.67 11.36 11.34
C ASP A 106 7.96 10.71 10.79
N ILE A 107 7.91 10.25 9.52
CA ILE A 107 8.98 9.46 8.90
C ILE A 107 9.77 10.25 7.85
N CYS A 108 9.21 11.32 7.31
CA CYS A 108 9.87 12.14 6.30
C CYS A 108 9.98 13.61 6.74
N ASP A 109 10.82 14.36 6.01
CA ASP A 109 10.90 15.80 6.22
C ASP A 109 9.52 16.44 5.98
N PRO A 110 8.97 17.20 6.95
CA PRO A 110 7.68 17.87 6.79
C PRO A 110 7.63 18.86 5.60
N ALA A 111 8.78 19.31 5.11
CA ALA A 111 8.85 20.15 3.92
C ALA A 111 8.65 19.37 2.60
N LEU A 112 8.69 18.03 2.65
CA LEU A 112 8.37 17.22 1.50
C LEU A 112 6.84 17.17 1.31
N ASP A 113 6.40 17.58 0.13
CA ASP A 113 5.02 17.42 -0.34
C ASP A 113 5.07 16.89 -1.76
N ILE A 114 5.00 15.57 -1.88
CA ILE A 114 5.03 14.88 -3.16
C ILE A 114 4.07 13.70 -3.16
N ALA A 115 3.32 13.55 -4.24
CA ALA A 115 2.53 12.38 -4.53
C ALA A 115 3.00 11.74 -5.83
N LEU A 116 3.41 10.49 -5.76
CA LEU A 116 3.76 9.65 -6.91
C LEU A 116 2.61 8.68 -7.16
N ASN A 117 2.09 8.65 -8.39
CA ASN A 117 1.06 7.71 -8.80
C ASN A 117 1.52 6.93 -10.03
N ASP A 118 1.31 5.62 -10.02
CA ASP A 118 1.53 4.77 -11.18
C ASP A 118 0.60 5.16 -12.34
N MET A 119 1.16 5.34 -13.52
CA MET A 119 0.39 5.63 -14.75
C MET A 119 -0.14 4.37 -15.43
N PHE A 120 -0.17 3.21 -14.74
CA PHE A 120 -0.67 1.92 -15.24
C PHE A 120 -0.01 1.40 -16.52
N GLN A 121 1.22 1.82 -16.79
CA GLN A 121 1.99 1.31 -17.92
C GLN A 121 2.73 0.02 -17.54
N GLU A 122 2.84 -0.92 -18.47
CA GLU A 122 3.70 -2.08 -18.25
C GLU A 122 5.15 -1.65 -18.05
N ARG A 123 5.72 -1.99 -16.90
CA ARG A 123 7.11 -1.71 -16.53
C ARG A 123 7.97 -2.94 -16.73
N LYS A 124 9.13 -2.77 -17.40
CA LYS A 124 10.25 -3.71 -17.26
C LYS A 124 10.99 -3.34 -15.98
N LYS A 125 11.33 -4.34 -15.16
CA LYS A 125 11.84 -4.18 -13.78
C LYS A 125 13.10 -3.30 -13.61
N ASP A 126 13.81 -2.95 -14.68
CA ASP A 126 15.22 -2.56 -14.57
C ASP A 126 15.48 -1.07 -14.72
N ASP A 127 14.45 -0.19 -14.79
CA ASP A 127 14.70 1.11 -15.42
C ASP A 127 14.13 2.35 -14.70
N ILE A 128 13.65 2.21 -13.48
CA ILE A 128 13.03 3.36 -12.77
C ILE A 128 14.05 4.27 -12.06
N THR A 129 15.34 3.95 -12.03
CA THR A 129 16.38 4.84 -11.50
C THR A 129 16.74 5.94 -12.48
N ASP A 130 16.55 5.73 -13.79
CA ASP A 130 16.71 6.77 -14.79
C ASP A 130 15.55 7.79 -14.72
N PRO A 131 15.84 9.11 -14.69
CA PRO A 131 14.80 10.14 -14.57
C PRO A 131 13.77 10.15 -15.70
N ALA A 132 14.15 9.81 -16.92
CA ALA A 132 13.23 9.79 -18.06
C ALA A 132 12.31 8.57 -18.01
N ALA A 133 12.87 7.41 -17.65
CA ALA A 133 12.11 6.18 -17.42
C ALA A 133 11.16 6.34 -16.24
N PHE A 134 11.62 6.93 -15.12
CA PHE A 134 10.77 7.20 -13.96
C PHE A 134 9.53 8.01 -14.34
N ARG A 135 9.70 9.13 -15.04
CA ARG A 135 8.59 10.00 -15.49
C ARG A 135 7.63 9.33 -16.47
N LYS A 136 8.09 8.30 -17.19
CA LYS A 136 7.22 7.51 -18.05
C LYS A 136 6.23 6.66 -17.23
N TYR A 137 6.64 6.21 -16.05
CA TYR A 137 5.86 5.28 -15.24
C TYR A 137 5.13 5.93 -14.07
N PHE A 138 5.63 7.05 -13.56
CA PHE A 138 5.05 7.74 -12.43
C PHE A 138 4.67 9.19 -12.78
N ALA A 139 3.41 9.52 -12.53
CA ALA A 139 2.97 10.91 -12.44
C ALA A 139 3.34 11.43 -11.04
N ALA A 140 4.06 12.53 -10.97
CA ALA A 140 4.42 13.16 -9.73
C ALA A 140 3.70 14.51 -9.59
N HIS A 141 3.17 14.79 -8.40
CA HIS A 141 2.41 16.00 -8.10
C HIS A 141 2.88 16.59 -6.78
N THR A 142 2.80 17.91 -6.68
CA THR A 142 3.01 18.66 -5.44
C THR A 142 1.78 19.53 -5.18
N ALA A 143 1.44 19.77 -3.93
CA ALA A 143 0.33 20.64 -3.58
C ALA A 143 0.71 22.13 -3.62
N ASP A 144 2.01 22.44 -3.44
CA ASP A 144 2.53 23.81 -3.34
C ASP A 144 3.07 24.39 -4.67
N GLY A 145 2.92 23.65 -5.77
CA GLY A 145 3.34 24.08 -7.10
C GLY A 145 4.84 24.12 -7.35
N ARG A 146 5.66 23.55 -6.47
CA ARG A 146 7.10 23.38 -6.70
C ARG A 146 7.36 22.52 -7.94
N GLU A 147 8.54 22.74 -8.56
CA GLU A 147 8.98 21.91 -9.68
C GLU A 147 9.19 20.46 -9.20
N VAL A 148 8.41 19.57 -9.75
CA VAL A 148 8.44 18.14 -9.39
C VAL A 148 9.81 17.52 -9.58
N ASN A 149 10.56 17.99 -10.60
CA ASN A 149 11.89 17.44 -10.91
C ASN A 149 12.90 17.61 -9.77
N ASP A 150 12.77 18.67 -8.97
CA ASP A 150 13.66 18.96 -7.86
C ASP A 150 13.36 18.06 -6.64
N LEU A 151 12.12 17.57 -6.55
CA LEU A 151 11.66 16.73 -5.44
C LEU A 151 11.85 15.23 -5.72
N VAL A 152 11.84 14.81 -6.99
CA VAL A 152 12.10 13.42 -7.38
C VAL A 152 13.61 13.17 -7.45
N THR A 153 14.25 13.17 -6.29
CA THR A 153 15.69 12.98 -6.17
C THR A 153 16.14 11.57 -6.61
N PRO A 154 17.42 11.37 -6.92
CA PRO A 154 17.97 10.02 -7.15
C PRO A 154 17.69 9.05 -6.00
N GLN A 155 17.76 9.53 -4.76
CA GLN A 155 17.50 8.75 -3.55
C GLN A 155 16.04 8.31 -3.48
N LEU A 156 15.09 9.18 -3.86
CA LEU A 156 13.68 8.82 -3.90
C LEU A 156 13.39 7.75 -4.97
N ARG A 157 14.01 7.85 -6.15
CA ARG A 157 13.89 6.83 -7.20
C ARG A 157 14.47 5.49 -6.75
N ASP A 158 15.63 5.50 -6.09
CA ASP A 158 16.26 4.30 -5.52
C ASP A 158 15.36 3.66 -4.44
N LEU A 159 14.74 4.47 -3.57
CA LEU A 159 13.76 3.98 -2.61
C LEU A 159 12.59 3.29 -3.30
N VAL A 160 11.99 3.91 -4.31
CA VAL A 160 10.87 3.33 -5.07
C VAL A 160 11.28 1.99 -5.69
N GLN A 161 12.46 1.91 -6.28
CA GLN A 161 12.97 0.65 -6.85
C GLN A 161 13.17 -0.43 -5.78
N LYS A 162 13.72 -0.08 -4.62
CA LYS A 162 13.92 -1.02 -3.51
C LYS A 162 12.59 -1.51 -2.93
N LEU A 163 11.59 -0.62 -2.80
CA LEU A 163 10.25 -0.98 -2.34
C LEU A 163 9.59 -1.99 -3.29
N GLU A 164 9.69 -1.80 -4.60
CA GLU A 164 9.17 -2.77 -5.58
C GLU A 164 9.94 -4.10 -5.55
N ALA A 165 11.26 -4.05 -5.45
CA ALA A 165 12.09 -5.25 -5.41
C ALA A 165 11.86 -6.09 -4.14
N SER A 166 11.70 -5.45 -2.98
CA SER A 166 11.45 -6.11 -1.70
C SER A 166 10.09 -6.79 -1.62
N SER A 167 9.13 -6.29 -2.38
CA SER A 167 7.75 -6.76 -2.37
C SER A 167 7.50 -7.91 -3.38
N GLY A 168 8.53 -8.47 -3.99
CA GLY A 168 8.45 -9.59 -4.93
C GLY A 168 7.76 -9.19 -6.25
N SER A 169 6.51 -9.64 -6.45
CA SER A 169 5.72 -9.29 -7.63
C SER A 169 4.84 -8.04 -7.45
N ALA A 170 4.94 -7.38 -6.31
CA ALA A 170 4.15 -6.18 -6.04
C ALA A 170 4.64 -5.00 -6.90
N LYS A 171 3.69 -4.14 -7.28
CA LYS A 171 3.97 -2.89 -7.97
C LYS A 171 3.58 -1.73 -7.06
N LEU A 172 4.40 -0.70 -7.03
CA LEU A 172 4.04 0.56 -6.38
C LEU A 172 2.93 1.23 -7.19
N CYS A 173 1.79 1.46 -6.57
CA CYS A 173 0.67 2.22 -7.14
C CYS A 173 0.68 3.67 -6.71
N GLY A 174 1.12 3.95 -5.50
CA GLY A 174 1.19 5.29 -4.96
C GLY A 174 2.20 5.40 -3.82
N LEU A 175 2.90 6.51 -3.78
CA LEU A 175 3.73 6.95 -2.66
C LEU A 175 3.42 8.41 -2.41
N ILE A 176 2.98 8.73 -1.20
CA ILE A 176 2.66 10.10 -0.80
C ILE A 176 3.52 10.44 0.41
N LEU A 177 4.26 11.53 0.29
CA LEU A 177 5.03 12.17 1.37
C LEU A 177 4.37 13.51 1.63
N ARG A 178 3.84 13.71 2.83
CA ARG A 178 3.16 14.94 3.19
C ARG A 178 3.08 15.11 4.69
N ASP A 179 3.33 16.33 5.18
CA ASP A 179 3.21 16.69 6.60
C ASP A 179 4.05 15.80 7.53
N GLY A 180 5.19 15.29 7.05
CA GLY A 180 6.05 14.36 7.76
C GLY A 180 5.63 12.89 7.66
N ASP A 181 4.45 12.60 7.13
CA ASP A 181 3.92 11.24 6.99
C ASP A 181 4.23 10.65 5.60
N LEU A 182 4.36 9.32 5.56
CA LEU A 182 4.44 8.56 4.31
C LEU A 182 3.21 7.67 4.20
N THR A 183 2.62 7.64 3.00
CA THR A 183 1.62 6.63 2.61
C THR A 183 2.09 5.89 1.38
N LEU A 184 2.08 4.57 1.47
CA LEU A 184 2.52 3.65 0.43
C LEU A 184 1.36 2.75 0.02
N ALA A 185 1.11 2.61 -1.28
CA ALA A 185 0.16 1.66 -1.84
C ALA A 185 0.88 0.68 -2.79
N LEU A 186 0.90 -0.59 -2.43
CA LEU A 186 1.49 -1.67 -3.21
C LEU A 186 0.39 -2.57 -3.77
N ASN A 187 0.28 -2.63 -5.10
CA ASN A 187 -0.58 -3.60 -5.77
C ASN A 187 0.06 -4.98 -5.68
N THR A 188 -0.55 -5.86 -4.92
CA THR A 188 -0.02 -7.19 -4.66
C THR A 188 -1.14 -8.19 -4.42
N ARG A 189 -0.88 -9.46 -4.74
CA ARG A 189 -1.74 -10.58 -4.35
C ARG A 189 -1.47 -11.07 -2.92
N TYR A 190 -0.36 -10.65 -2.33
CA TYR A 190 -0.08 -10.96 -0.94
C TYR A 190 -1.08 -10.26 -0.03
N VAL A 191 -1.44 -10.93 1.04
CA VAL A 191 -2.37 -10.45 2.05
C VAL A 191 -1.58 -10.22 3.33
N PHE A 192 -1.55 -8.98 3.82
CA PHE A 192 -0.95 -8.66 5.12
C PHE A 192 -1.87 -9.16 6.23
N ALA A 193 -1.30 -9.85 7.22
CA ALA A 193 -1.99 -10.28 8.44
C ALA A 193 -3.33 -11.03 8.25
N GLY A 194 -3.65 -11.46 7.03
CA GLY A 194 -4.85 -12.23 6.70
C GLY A 194 -4.51 -13.62 6.15
N ILE A 195 -5.48 -14.35 5.66
CA ILE A 195 -5.30 -15.66 5.02
C ILE A 195 -5.50 -15.51 3.51
N PRO A 196 -4.48 -15.78 2.67
CA PRO A 196 -4.63 -15.78 1.21
C PRO A 196 -5.71 -16.76 0.73
N GLU A 197 -6.27 -16.45 -0.43
CA GLU A 197 -7.31 -17.30 -1.01
C GLU A 197 -6.77 -18.66 -1.50
N GLU A 198 -5.50 -18.71 -1.84
CA GLU A 198 -4.80 -19.87 -2.38
C GLU A 198 -4.41 -20.91 -1.33
N LEU A 199 -4.39 -20.53 -0.03
CA LEU A 199 -4.02 -21.46 1.04
C LEU A 199 -5.16 -22.44 1.34
N ASP A 200 -4.81 -23.72 1.49
CA ASP A 200 -5.73 -24.72 1.99
C ASP A 200 -6.06 -24.45 3.48
N LEU A 201 -7.32 -24.12 3.75
CA LEU A 201 -7.79 -23.82 5.10
C LEU A 201 -7.68 -24.99 6.09
N ARG A 202 -7.32 -26.19 5.63
CA ARG A 202 -7.04 -27.36 6.49
C ARG A 202 -5.58 -27.43 6.90
N ASP A 203 -4.68 -26.73 6.21
CA ASP A 203 -3.26 -26.68 6.53
C ASP A 203 -2.97 -25.52 7.53
N ILE A 204 -3.25 -25.79 8.81
CA ILE A 204 -3.05 -24.80 9.87
C ILE A 204 -1.59 -24.41 10.02
N ASP A 205 -0.66 -25.34 9.84
CA ASP A 205 0.77 -25.05 9.97
C ASP A 205 1.28 -24.23 8.78
N GLY A 206 0.78 -24.50 7.58
CA GLY A 206 1.02 -23.65 6.40
C GLY A 206 0.50 -22.24 6.59
N ILE A 207 -0.70 -22.06 7.13
CA ILE A 207 -1.28 -20.75 7.45
C ILE A 207 -0.40 -20.01 8.47
N ARG A 208 0.03 -20.68 9.55
CA ARG A 208 0.90 -20.05 10.55
C ARG A 208 2.26 -19.63 9.99
N LYS A 209 2.90 -20.50 9.21
CA LYS A 209 4.18 -20.19 8.55
C LYS A 209 4.03 -19.01 7.61
N TRP A 210 2.97 -19.02 6.81
CA TRP A 210 2.68 -17.91 5.89
C TRP A 210 2.47 -16.59 6.65
N PHE A 211 1.69 -16.62 7.73
CA PHE A 211 1.42 -15.45 8.56
C PHE A 211 2.73 -14.85 9.11
N THR A 212 3.58 -15.69 9.72
CA THR A 212 4.88 -15.25 10.24
C THR A 212 5.77 -14.68 9.14
N ALA A 213 5.80 -15.29 7.94
CA ALA A 213 6.54 -14.77 6.81
C ALA A 213 5.99 -13.41 6.32
N SER A 214 4.67 -13.23 6.33
CA SER A 214 4.01 -11.96 6.01
C SER A 214 4.43 -10.84 6.98
N LEU A 215 4.51 -11.12 8.28
CA LEU A 215 4.98 -10.13 9.27
C LEU A 215 6.46 -9.78 9.07
N THR A 216 7.30 -10.78 8.77
CA THR A 216 8.71 -10.55 8.43
C THR A 216 8.85 -9.68 7.19
N GLY A 217 8.05 -9.95 6.14
CA GLY A 217 8.02 -9.13 4.92
C GLY A 217 7.61 -7.68 5.20
N MET A 218 6.61 -7.47 6.07
CA MET A 218 6.23 -6.13 6.50
C MET A 218 7.36 -5.44 7.29
N GLY A 219 8.03 -6.15 8.21
CA GLY A 219 9.18 -5.61 8.92
C GLY A 219 10.30 -5.15 7.98
N ASN A 220 10.65 -5.96 6.99
CA ASN A 220 11.65 -5.60 5.97
C ASN A 220 11.23 -4.37 5.13
N LEU A 221 9.94 -4.27 4.79
CA LEU A 221 9.40 -3.09 4.10
C LEU A 221 9.53 -1.83 4.96
N LEU A 222 9.18 -1.93 6.24
CA LEU A 222 9.31 -0.83 7.19
C LEU A 222 10.77 -0.44 7.42
N ASP A 223 11.71 -1.39 7.41
CA ASP A 223 13.14 -1.11 7.48
C ASP A 223 13.61 -0.28 6.28
N LEU A 224 13.22 -0.64 5.07
CA LEU A 224 13.55 0.14 3.87
C LEU A 224 13.01 1.58 3.96
N ILE A 225 11.83 1.76 4.53
CA ILE A 225 11.23 3.07 4.73
C ILE A 225 12.02 3.84 5.80
N THR A 226 12.22 3.27 6.98
CA THR A 226 12.82 3.96 8.14
C THR A 226 14.30 4.28 7.95
N GLU A 227 15.03 3.51 7.16
CA GLU A 227 16.46 3.64 6.91
C GLU A 227 16.76 4.44 5.63
N SER A 228 15.74 4.92 4.92
CA SER A 228 15.94 5.63 3.65
C SER A 228 16.40 7.08 3.84
N PRO A 229 17.56 7.47 3.30
CA PRO A 229 18.00 8.86 3.32
C PRO A 229 17.09 9.77 2.49
N ALA A 230 16.33 9.23 1.54
CA ALA A 230 15.38 9.97 0.73
C ALA A 230 14.27 10.66 1.55
N LEU A 231 13.99 10.15 2.75
CA LEU A 231 12.90 10.63 3.58
C LEU A 231 13.35 11.63 4.65
N THR A 232 14.63 11.65 4.99
CA THR A 232 15.17 12.45 6.12
C THR A 232 15.69 13.82 5.72
N GLY A 233 15.64 14.18 4.42
CA GLY A 233 16.13 15.48 3.94
C GLY A 233 17.65 15.66 4.08
N ALA A 234 18.41 14.60 4.42
CA ALA A 234 19.86 14.65 4.45
C ALA A 234 20.38 14.79 3.01
N ALA A 235 20.56 16.01 2.57
CA ALA A 235 21.37 16.31 1.40
C ALA A 235 22.83 15.95 1.74
N GLU A 236 23.45 15.06 0.96
CA GLU A 236 24.90 14.90 0.94
C GLU A 236 25.59 16.15 0.37
#